data_45499927e380948db816de323c6b6655
#
_entry.id   45499927e380948db816de323c6b6655
#
_cell.length_a   1.000
_cell.length_b   1.000
_cell.length_c   1.000
_cell.angle_alpha   90.00
_cell.angle_beta   90.00
_cell.angle_gamma   90.00
#
_symmetry.space_group_name_H-M   'P 1'
#
loop_
_entity.id
_entity.type
_entity.pdbx_description
1 polymer ?
#
loop_
_entity_poly.entity_id
_entity_poly.type
_entity_poly.pdbx_seq_one_letter_code
_entity_poly.pdbx_strand_id
1 'polypeptide(L)'
;MKYSVFILFFVLFGCKSVQQINQQKVENAITKNALQLLEDKRFHSVSIAVLKDGKSTIKHFGELTIGKGNKPNDSTLYELASVTKTFTGYVAAKAVLDKKINLDDDIRIYLDESYPNLEFKGEPITIKHLITHTSGFPNMPLKSENKEAFFEGLKLIKIETKPGEVYSYSNTAPELTAYILERVYQKSFEELVSEFVLKPNKMSQTKFTLNENDRRRLVKGYNDKNELMPNFTRTLWGGISGLHSTTTDLVKYMRLQLDQSNLIVNESHKKLYKEGTDFWEGYHWYIIENDNQLIYRHHGGIYGMQNWFVIYPKQNIGISILTNTSFDETGKILEKVVDSLYDDIIK
;
A
#
# COMPACT_ATOMS: atom_id res chain seq x y z
N MET A 1 20.69 12.81 -51.92
CA MET A 1 20.81 11.82 -50.83
C MET A 1 21.53 12.33 -49.53
N LYS A 2 21.91 13.58 -49.42
CA LYS A 2 22.61 14.11 -48.25
C LYS A 2 21.70 14.75 -47.18
N TYR A 3 20.44 15.01 -47.48
CA TYR A 3 19.50 15.69 -46.55
C TYR A 3 18.73 14.75 -45.62
N SER A 4 18.56 13.47 -45.99
CA SER A 4 17.79 12.52 -45.16
C SER A 4 18.52 12.08 -43.86
N VAL A 5 19.86 12.03 -43.92
CA VAL A 5 20.69 11.65 -42.72
C VAL A 5 20.71 12.73 -41.67
N PHE A 6 20.63 14.01 -42.07
CA PHE A 6 20.65 15.13 -41.12
C PHE A 6 19.35 15.30 -40.34
N ILE A 7 18.19 14.97 -40.95
CA ILE A 7 16.87 15.04 -40.31
C ILE A 7 16.74 13.92 -39.26
N LEU A 8 17.24 12.71 -39.54
CA LEU A 8 17.21 11.59 -38.60
C LEU A 8 18.05 11.82 -37.33
N PHE A 9 19.20 12.52 -37.48
CA PHE A 9 20.07 12.86 -36.36
C PHE A 9 19.47 13.94 -35.46
N PHE A 10 18.71 14.89 -36.02
CA PHE A 10 18.02 15.93 -35.25
C PHE A 10 16.85 15.40 -34.44
N VAL A 11 16.10 14.43 -34.98
CA VAL A 11 14.98 13.77 -34.29
C VAL A 11 15.47 12.93 -33.10
N LEU A 12 16.60 12.23 -33.25
CA LEU A 12 17.20 11.47 -32.14
C LEU A 12 17.75 12.36 -31.02
N PHE A 13 18.30 13.54 -31.36
CA PHE A 13 18.78 14.52 -30.39
C PHE A 13 17.62 15.22 -29.66
N GLY A 14 16.55 15.56 -30.38
CA GLY A 14 15.34 16.14 -29.81
C GLY A 14 14.63 15.18 -28.84
N CYS A 15 14.55 13.91 -29.16
CA CYS A 15 13.94 12.90 -28.28
C CYS A 15 14.74 12.67 -26.98
N LYS A 16 16.07 12.67 -27.04
CA LYS A 16 16.93 12.59 -25.85
C LYS A 16 16.78 13.82 -24.95
N SER A 17 16.68 15.01 -25.51
CA SER A 17 16.54 16.26 -24.72
C SER A 17 15.21 16.33 -23.97
N VAL A 18 14.10 15.95 -24.59
CA VAL A 18 12.77 15.92 -23.95
C VAL A 18 12.74 14.91 -22.79
N GLN A 19 13.31 13.73 -22.98
CA GLN A 19 13.41 12.73 -21.92
C GLN A 19 14.27 13.17 -20.73
N GLN A 20 15.37 13.87 -21.00
CA GLN A 20 16.23 14.44 -19.95
C GLN A 20 15.55 15.58 -19.20
N ILE A 21 14.83 16.45 -19.90
CA ILE A 21 14.06 17.55 -19.30
C ILE A 21 12.98 16.98 -18.36
N ASN A 22 12.23 15.97 -18.79
CA ASN A 22 11.20 15.33 -17.97
C ASN A 22 11.79 14.66 -16.71
N GLN A 23 12.94 14.01 -16.84
CA GLN A 23 13.63 13.39 -15.70
C GLN A 23 14.10 14.45 -14.69
N GLN A 24 14.73 15.52 -15.16
CA GLN A 24 15.18 16.63 -14.31
C GLN A 24 14.00 17.30 -13.60
N LYS A 25 12.86 17.43 -14.26
CA LYS A 25 11.63 17.97 -13.66
C LYS A 25 11.18 17.14 -12.48
N VAL A 26 11.12 15.81 -12.63
CA VAL A 26 10.75 14.88 -11.54
C VAL A 26 11.75 15.00 -10.39
N GLU A 27 13.05 15.04 -10.68
CA GLU A 27 14.08 15.19 -9.66
C GLU A 27 13.98 16.49 -8.87
N ASN A 28 13.69 17.60 -9.55
CA ASN A 28 13.49 18.90 -8.93
C ASN A 28 12.24 18.92 -8.06
N ALA A 29 11.13 18.35 -8.57
CA ALA A 29 9.89 18.22 -7.82
C ALA A 29 10.07 17.41 -6.53
N ILE A 30 10.73 16.25 -6.60
CA ILE A 30 11.05 15.44 -5.41
C ILE A 30 11.90 16.26 -4.42
N THR A 31 12.96 16.92 -4.90
CA THR A 31 13.88 17.66 -4.04
C THR A 31 13.16 18.82 -3.34
N LYS A 32 12.37 19.61 -4.07
CA LYS A 32 11.58 20.72 -3.53
C LYS A 32 10.65 20.24 -2.40
N ASN A 33 9.83 19.24 -2.70
CA ASN A 33 8.82 18.76 -1.77
C ASN A 33 9.43 18.06 -0.53
N ALA A 34 10.53 17.32 -0.71
CA ALA A 34 11.24 16.70 0.40
C ALA A 34 11.90 17.74 1.34
N LEU A 35 12.55 18.76 0.78
CA LEU A 35 13.18 19.81 1.60
C LEU A 35 12.13 20.63 2.34
N GLN A 36 11.01 20.95 1.70
CA GLN A 36 9.89 21.64 2.35
C GLN A 36 9.30 20.82 3.49
N LEU A 37 9.13 19.50 3.33
CA LEU A 37 8.68 18.63 4.41
C LEU A 37 9.64 18.66 5.61
N LEU A 38 10.97 18.64 5.35
CA LEU A 38 12.00 18.64 6.39
C LEU A 38 12.23 20.01 7.07
N GLU A 39 11.53 21.08 6.64
CA GLU A 39 11.46 22.34 7.38
C GLU A 39 10.73 22.15 8.71
N ASP A 40 9.73 21.27 8.75
CA ASP A 40 9.10 20.80 9.98
C ASP A 40 10.06 19.84 10.70
N LYS A 41 10.62 20.31 11.84
CA LYS A 41 11.66 19.61 12.59
C LYS A 41 11.19 18.33 13.29
N ARG A 42 9.91 18.01 13.19
CA ARG A 42 9.38 16.69 13.61
C ARG A 42 9.72 15.59 12.61
N PHE A 43 9.95 15.94 11.32
CA PHE A 43 10.39 14.97 10.31
C PHE A 43 11.91 14.86 10.27
N HIS A 44 12.42 13.64 10.42
CA HIS A 44 13.87 13.38 10.45
C HIS A 44 14.42 12.87 9.14
N SER A 45 13.66 12.03 8.46
CA SER A 45 14.02 11.55 7.12
C SER A 45 12.79 11.36 6.25
N VAL A 46 13.01 11.46 4.95
CA VAL A 46 12.02 11.11 3.94
C VAL A 46 12.69 10.42 2.76
N SER A 47 12.08 9.33 2.30
CA SER A 47 12.43 8.64 1.07
C SER A 47 11.26 8.72 0.11
N ILE A 48 11.50 9.23 -1.10
CA ILE A 48 10.49 9.40 -2.13
C ILE A 48 10.91 8.64 -3.37
N ALA A 49 9.97 7.83 -3.88
CA ALA A 49 10.10 7.15 -5.17
C ALA A 49 8.97 7.61 -6.09
N VAL A 50 9.33 7.98 -7.31
CA VAL A 50 8.40 8.30 -8.40
C VAL A 50 8.69 7.38 -9.57
N LEU A 51 7.67 6.74 -10.09
CA LEU A 51 7.69 6.07 -11.37
C LEU A 51 6.82 6.88 -12.33
N LYS A 52 7.40 7.35 -13.44
CA LYS A 52 6.69 8.08 -14.49
C LYS A 52 7.10 7.56 -15.86
N ASP A 53 6.13 7.15 -16.68
CA ASP A 53 6.35 6.66 -18.04
C ASP A 53 7.45 5.57 -18.09
N GLY A 54 7.39 4.63 -17.12
CA GLY A 54 8.33 3.52 -17.00
C GLY A 54 9.70 3.89 -16.43
N LYS A 55 10.00 5.16 -16.16
CA LYS A 55 11.27 5.61 -15.53
C LYS A 55 11.08 5.89 -14.04
N SER A 56 11.97 5.38 -13.22
CA SER A 56 11.96 5.61 -11.79
C SER A 56 12.97 6.66 -11.36
N THR A 57 12.58 7.48 -10.39
CA THR A 57 13.45 8.40 -9.66
C THR A 57 13.27 8.14 -8.19
N ILE A 58 14.36 7.85 -7.49
CA ILE A 58 14.38 7.64 -6.03
C ILE A 58 15.32 8.65 -5.42
N LYS A 59 14.89 9.32 -4.35
CA LYS A 59 15.73 10.22 -3.57
C LYS A 59 15.48 10.09 -2.09
N HIS A 60 16.51 10.28 -1.30
CA HIS A 60 16.54 10.14 0.14
C HIS A 60 17.07 11.40 0.80
N PHE A 61 16.41 11.87 1.85
CA PHE A 61 16.75 13.12 2.54
C PHE A 61 16.69 12.93 4.06
N GLY A 62 17.42 13.81 4.77
CA GLY A 62 17.44 13.81 6.23
C GLY A 62 18.36 12.73 6.80
N GLU A 63 18.08 12.31 8.04
CA GLU A 63 18.86 11.31 8.77
C GLU A 63 17.97 10.27 9.45
N LEU A 64 18.42 9.01 9.46
CA LEU A 64 17.68 7.90 10.08
C LEU A 64 17.75 7.92 11.60
N THR A 65 18.83 8.46 12.13
CA THR A 65 19.04 8.60 13.58
C THR A 65 19.44 10.03 13.88
N ILE A 66 18.69 10.69 14.72
CA ILE A 66 18.88 12.10 15.09
C ILE A 66 20.33 12.37 15.49
N GLY A 67 20.97 13.34 14.84
CA GLY A 67 22.33 13.79 15.13
C GLY A 67 23.45 12.83 14.66
N LYS A 68 23.15 11.80 13.86
CA LYS A 68 24.15 10.84 13.35
C LYS A 68 24.53 11.05 11.90
N GLY A 69 23.76 11.85 11.14
CA GLY A 69 24.01 12.12 9.73
C GLY A 69 23.89 10.90 8.81
N ASN A 70 23.32 9.78 9.31
CA ASN A 70 23.15 8.54 8.55
C ASN A 70 21.91 8.63 7.66
N LYS A 71 22.09 8.96 6.40
CA LYS A 71 21.00 9.12 5.43
C LYS A 71 20.33 7.80 5.07
N PRO A 72 19.02 7.80 4.81
CA PRO A 72 18.37 6.68 4.15
C PRO A 72 19.02 6.43 2.77
N ASN A 73 18.86 5.21 2.25
CA ASN A 73 19.36 4.79 0.94
C ASN A 73 18.47 3.69 0.34
N ASP A 74 18.78 3.22 -0.86
CA ASP A 74 18.01 2.20 -1.59
C ASP A 74 17.86 0.87 -0.86
N SER A 75 18.71 0.58 0.13
CA SER A 75 18.66 -0.63 0.95
C SER A 75 17.93 -0.45 2.28
N THR A 76 17.52 0.77 2.61
CA THR A 76 16.80 1.09 3.85
C THR A 76 15.44 0.40 3.85
N LEU A 77 15.16 -0.38 4.89
CA LEU A 77 13.89 -1.08 5.07
C LEU A 77 12.92 -0.24 5.91
N TYR A 78 11.70 -0.13 5.42
CA TYR A 78 10.58 0.53 6.09
C TYR A 78 9.45 -0.45 6.36
N GLU A 79 8.74 -0.28 7.46
CA GLU A 79 7.48 -0.95 7.70
C GLU A 79 6.39 -0.31 6.83
N LEU A 80 5.71 -1.13 6.01
CA LEU A 80 4.66 -0.63 5.11
C LEU A 80 3.33 -0.36 5.82
N ALA A 81 3.19 -0.86 7.06
CA ALA A 81 1.94 -0.74 7.80
C ALA A 81 0.74 -1.16 6.92
N SER A 82 -0.30 -0.33 6.89
CA SER A 82 -1.54 -0.66 6.17
C SER A 82 -1.42 -0.69 4.64
N VAL A 83 -0.34 -0.20 4.02
CA VAL A 83 -0.09 -0.44 2.59
C VAL A 83 0.01 -1.95 2.30
N THR A 84 0.35 -2.78 3.29
CA THR A 84 0.28 -4.25 3.22
C THR A 84 -1.10 -4.75 2.75
N LYS A 85 -2.20 -4.06 3.11
CA LYS A 85 -3.57 -4.44 2.74
C LYS A 85 -3.77 -4.48 1.21
N THR A 86 -3.04 -3.66 0.46
CA THR A 86 -3.12 -3.70 -1.01
C THR A 86 -2.55 -5.00 -1.59
N PHE A 87 -1.57 -5.60 -0.91
CA PHE A 87 -1.06 -6.94 -1.24
C PHE A 87 -2.08 -8.01 -0.88
N THR A 88 -2.78 -7.86 0.25
CA THR A 88 -3.90 -8.75 0.63
C THR A 88 -5.00 -8.70 -0.43
N GLY A 89 -5.36 -7.50 -0.88
CA GLY A 89 -6.33 -7.29 -1.96
C GLY A 89 -5.89 -7.93 -3.28
N TYR A 90 -4.61 -7.82 -3.64
CA TYR A 90 -4.09 -8.47 -4.85
C TYR A 90 -4.20 -10.00 -4.79
N VAL A 91 -3.86 -10.62 -3.65
CA VAL A 91 -4.00 -12.08 -3.46
C VAL A 91 -5.47 -12.49 -3.45
N ALA A 92 -6.37 -11.67 -2.87
CA ALA A 92 -7.81 -11.91 -2.92
C ALA A 92 -8.35 -11.83 -4.37
N ALA A 93 -7.92 -10.84 -5.15
CA ALA A 93 -8.26 -10.72 -6.57
C ALA A 93 -7.78 -11.95 -7.37
N LYS A 94 -6.58 -12.44 -7.09
CA LYS A 94 -6.07 -13.70 -7.66
C LYS A 94 -6.98 -14.88 -7.31
N ALA A 95 -7.41 -14.97 -6.05
CA ALA A 95 -8.27 -16.05 -5.59
C ALA A 95 -9.67 -16.02 -6.26
N VAL A 96 -10.21 -14.84 -6.53
CA VAL A 96 -11.44 -14.67 -7.31
C VAL A 96 -11.25 -15.17 -8.75
N LEU A 97 -10.17 -14.77 -9.41
CA LEU A 97 -9.86 -15.22 -10.79
C LEU A 97 -9.61 -16.73 -10.86
N ASP A 98 -9.02 -17.31 -9.83
CA ASP A 98 -8.80 -18.76 -9.72
C ASP A 98 -10.08 -19.53 -9.31
N LYS A 99 -11.20 -18.84 -9.07
CA LYS A 99 -12.47 -19.42 -8.60
C LYS A 99 -12.33 -20.16 -7.27
N LYS A 100 -11.42 -19.72 -6.42
CA LYS A 100 -11.21 -20.22 -5.06
C LYS A 100 -12.17 -19.59 -4.06
N ILE A 101 -12.58 -18.35 -4.31
CA ILE A 101 -13.56 -17.57 -3.58
C ILE A 101 -14.43 -16.78 -4.56
N ASN A 102 -15.66 -16.43 -4.16
CA ASN A 102 -16.48 -15.44 -4.86
C ASN A 102 -16.72 -14.25 -3.93
N LEU A 103 -16.93 -13.07 -4.52
CA LEU A 103 -17.15 -11.84 -3.75
C LEU A 103 -18.41 -11.92 -2.87
N ASP A 104 -19.43 -12.61 -3.33
CA ASP A 104 -20.71 -12.75 -2.65
C ASP A 104 -20.80 -13.99 -1.75
N ASP A 105 -19.73 -14.78 -1.62
CA ASP A 105 -19.68 -15.92 -0.70
C ASP A 105 -19.81 -15.45 0.76
N ASP A 106 -20.70 -16.11 1.51
CA ASP A 106 -20.77 -15.99 2.96
C ASP A 106 -19.45 -16.45 3.58
N ILE A 107 -18.77 -15.56 4.32
CA ILE A 107 -17.45 -15.87 4.90
C ILE A 107 -17.46 -17.08 5.83
N ARG A 108 -18.62 -17.43 6.40
CA ARG A 108 -18.77 -18.56 7.34
C ARG A 108 -18.44 -19.90 6.70
N ILE A 109 -18.59 -20.06 5.39
CA ILE A 109 -18.24 -21.31 4.70
C ILE A 109 -16.73 -21.60 4.70
N TYR A 110 -15.92 -20.58 4.99
CA TYR A 110 -14.47 -20.69 5.09
C TYR A 110 -13.96 -20.86 6.53
N LEU A 111 -14.85 -20.88 7.53
CA LEU A 111 -14.48 -20.97 8.94
C LEU A 111 -14.71 -22.41 9.46
N ASP A 112 -13.89 -22.83 10.42
CA ASP A 112 -13.95 -24.21 10.96
C ASP A 112 -15.12 -24.42 11.92
N GLU A 113 -15.56 -23.34 12.59
CA GLU A 113 -16.61 -23.37 13.60
C GLU A 113 -17.83 -22.56 13.17
N SER A 114 -18.91 -22.67 13.94
CA SER A 114 -20.13 -21.91 13.70
C SER A 114 -20.01 -20.47 14.23
N TYR A 115 -20.33 -19.48 13.40
CA TYR A 115 -20.35 -18.07 13.73
C TYR A 115 -21.69 -17.43 13.35
N PRO A 116 -22.77 -17.74 14.06
CA PRO A 116 -24.11 -17.22 13.74
C PRO A 116 -24.19 -15.68 13.90
N ASN A 117 -23.24 -15.10 14.62
CA ASN A 117 -23.14 -13.65 14.85
C ASN A 117 -22.55 -12.87 13.66
N LEU A 118 -22.00 -13.54 12.64
CA LEU A 118 -21.41 -12.88 11.47
C LEU A 118 -22.45 -12.58 10.39
N GLU A 119 -23.56 -12.00 10.84
CA GLU A 119 -24.67 -11.54 10.01
C GLU A 119 -25.42 -10.40 10.70
N PHE A 120 -26.27 -9.70 9.94
CA PHE A 120 -27.23 -8.75 10.47
C PHE A 120 -28.64 -9.10 9.98
N LYS A 121 -29.53 -9.53 10.88
CA LYS A 121 -30.92 -9.90 10.56
C LYS A 121 -31.07 -10.88 9.39
N GLY A 122 -30.18 -11.88 9.31
CA GLY A 122 -30.16 -12.89 8.26
C GLY A 122 -29.33 -12.52 7.02
N GLU A 123 -28.78 -11.32 6.94
CA GLU A 123 -27.87 -10.91 5.86
C GLU A 123 -26.41 -11.20 6.25
N PRO A 124 -25.75 -12.16 5.62
CA PRO A 124 -24.40 -12.57 6.00
C PRO A 124 -23.33 -11.55 5.62
N ILE A 125 -22.21 -11.59 6.33
CA ILE A 125 -20.99 -10.93 5.87
C ILE A 125 -20.41 -11.74 4.72
N THR A 126 -20.07 -11.06 3.60
CA THR A 126 -19.46 -11.70 2.43
C THR A 126 -17.99 -11.32 2.28
N ILE A 127 -17.25 -12.00 1.39
CA ILE A 127 -15.88 -11.66 1.00
C ILE A 127 -15.81 -10.20 0.55
N LYS A 128 -16.78 -9.74 -0.26
CA LYS A 128 -16.86 -8.34 -0.69
C LYS A 128 -16.86 -7.38 0.49
N HIS A 129 -17.63 -7.67 1.52
CA HIS A 129 -17.72 -6.80 2.70
C HIS A 129 -16.40 -6.73 3.48
N LEU A 130 -15.59 -7.79 3.49
CA LEU A 130 -14.26 -7.78 4.10
C LEU A 130 -13.31 -6.84 3.34
N ILE A 131 -13.25 -6.99 2.01
CA ILE A 131 -12.27 -6.27 1.16
C ILE A 131 -12.66 -4.83 0.81
N THR A 132 -13.84 -4.40 1.24
CA THR A 132 -14.35 -3.02 1.09
C THR A 132 -14.56 -2.30 2.42
N HIS A 133 -14.17 -2.91 3.55
CA HIS A 133 -14.39 -2.35 4.88
C HIS A 133 -15.86 -2.01 5.18
N THR A 134 -16.79 -2.82 4.67
CA THR A 134 -18.24 -2.66 4.88
C THR A 134 -18.88 -3.82 5.64
N SER A 135 -18.06 -4.62 6.31
CA SER A 135 -18.51 -5.79 7.08
C SER A 135 -19.22 -5.46 8.40
N GLY A 136 -19.12 -4.22 8.87
CA GLY A 136 -19.57 -3.84 10.21
C GLY A 136 -18.63 -4.31 11.34
N PHE A 137 -17.45 -4.82 11.00
CA PHE A 137 -16.44 -5.16 12.01
C PHE A 137 -15.88 -3.91 12.69
N PRO A 138 -15.54 -3.98 14.00
CA PRO A 138 -14.96 -2.86 14.70
C PRO A 138 -13.59 -2.46 14.11
N ASN A 139 -13.25 -1.16 14.22
CA ASN A 139 -11.95 -0.64 13.77
C ASN A 139 -10.78 -1.24 14.56
N MET A 140 -10.95 -1.38 15.88
CA MET A 140 -9.92 -1.98 16.73
C MET A 140 -9.70 -3.45 16.34
N PRO A 141 -8.45 -3.88 16.15
CA PRO A 141 -8.17 -5.28 15.89
C PRO A 141 -8.63 -6.12 17.08
N LEU A 142 -9.18 -7.29 16.80
CA LEU A 142 -9.39 -8.29 17.85
C LEU A 142 -8.08 -8.56 18.57
N LYS A 143 -8.14 -8.84 19.88
CA LYS A 143 -6.97 -9.30 20.62
C LYS A 143 -6.42 -10.53 19.90
N SER A 144 -5.25 -10.42 19.34
CA SER A 144 -4.67 -11.41 18.44
C SER A 144 -3.34 -11.94 18.97
N GLU A 145 -3.30 -12.30 20.24
CA GLU A 145 -2.14 -12.96 20.85
C GLU A 145 -1.83 -14.30 20.17
N ASN A 146 -2.89 -15.00 19.75
CA ASN A 146 -2.82 -16.25 18.99
C ASN A 146 -4.12 -16.46 18.19
N LYS A 147 -4.17 -17.53 17.39
CA LYS A 147 -5.32 -17.86 16.53
C LYS A 147 -6.59 -18.12 17.33
N GLU A 148 -6.47 -18.85 18.43
CA GLU A 148 -7.58 -19.18 19.34
C GLU A 148 -8.23 -17.90 19.89
N ALA A 149 -7.42 -16.98 20.42
CA ALA A 149 -7.90 -15.70 20.94
C ALA A 149 -8.58 -14.84 19.86
N PHE A 150 -8.07 -14.89 18.62
CA PHE A 150 -8.69 -14.19 17.49
C PHE A 150 -10.09 -14.75 17.21
N PHE A 151 -10.24 -16.07 17.11
CA PHE A 151 -11.51 -16.71 16.81
C PHE A 151 -12.52 -16.61 17.95
N GLU A 152 -12.07 -16.69 19.20
CA GLU A 152 -12.93 -16.38 20.35
C GLU A 152 -13.40 -14.92 20.33
N GLY A 153 -12.53 -13.98 19.99
CA GLY A 153 -12.91 -12.59 19.77
C GLY A 153 -13.92 -12.43 18.64
N LEU A 154 -13.77 -13.18 17.55
CA LEU A 154 -14.68 -13.16 16.41
C LEU A 154 -16.10 -13.60 16.79
N LYS A 155 -16.25 -14.59 17.70
CA LYS A 155 -17.56 -15.02 18.24
C LYS A 155 -18.28 -13.93 19.06
N LEU A 156 -17.51 -12.97 19.58
CA LEU A 156 -18.05 -11.91 20.44
C LEU A 156 -18.42 -10.64 19.68
N ILE A 157 -18.03 -10.53 18.41
CA ILE A 157 -18.37 -9.37 17.59
C ILE A 157 -19.89 -9.28 17.44
N LYS A 158 -20.42 -8.06 17.58
CA LYS A 158 -21.80 -7.72 17.27
C LYS A 158 -21.83 -6.89 16.01
N ILE A 159 -22.59 -7.35 15.02
CA ILE A 159 -22.83 -6.62 13.79
C ILE A 159 -24.06 -5.74 14.00
N GLU A 160 -23.87 -4.44 14.01
CA GLU A 160 -24.92 -3.45 14.35
C GLU A 160 -25.52 -2.78 13.10
N THR A 161 -24.85 -2.91 11.95
CA THR A 161 -25.30 -2.35 10.67
C THR A 161 -25.37 -3.45 9.62
N LYS A 162 -26.22 -3.29 8.63
CA LYS A 162 -26.29 -4.23 7.50
C LYS A 162 -24.94 -4.23 6.75
N PRO A 163 -24.33 -5.40 6.54
CA PRO A 163 -23.11 -5.49 5.74
C PRO A 163 -23.31 -4.89 4.34
N GLY A 164 -22.36 -4.10 3.91
CA GLY A 164 -22.41 -3.39 2.63
C GLY A 164 -23.06 -2.00 2.67
N GLU A 165 -23.68 -1.57 3.77
CA GLU A 165 -24.32 -0.24 3.86
C GLU A 165 -23.38 0.88 4.29
N VAL A 166 -22.49 0.59 5.26
CA VAL A 166 -21.66 1.62 5.89
C VAL A 166 -20.19 1.27 5.76
N TYR A 167 -19.40 2.19 5.26
CA TYR A 167 -17.95 2.10 5.32
C TYR A 167 -17.47 2.27 6.77
N SER A 168 -16.72 1.32 7.26
CA SER A 168 -16.06 1.36 8.57
C SER A 168 -14.73 0.64 8.49
N TYR A 169 -13.65 1.42 8.42
CA TYR A 169 -12.31 0.85 8.34
C TYR A 169 -12.06 -0.16 9.46
N SER A 170 -11.73 -1.38 9.10
CA SER A 170 -11.49 -2.47 10.04
C SER A 170 -10.14 -3.11 9.83
N ASN A 171 -9.43 -3.38 10.90
CA ASN A 171 -8.21 -4.19 10.88
C ASN A 171 -8.51 -5.70 10.99
N THR A 172 -9.67 -6.08 11.54
CA THR A 172 -10.10 -7.48 11.60
C THR A 172 -10.39 -8.06 10.21
N ALA A 173 -11.01 -7.28 9.32
CA ALA A 173 -11.42 -7.74 8.00
C ALA A 173 -10.25 -8.24 7.11
N PRO A 174 -9.15 -7.49 6.89
CA PRO A 174 -8.03 -7.99 6.09
C PRO A 174 -7.26 -9.14 6.74
N GLU A 175 -7.26 -9.23 8.08
CA GLU A 175 -6.65 -10.36 8.79
C GLU A 175 -7.45 -11.64 8.55
N LEU A 176 -8.79 -11.57 8.65
CA LEU A 176 -9.67 -12.68 8.33
C LEU A 176 -9.60 -13.05 6.84
N THR A 177 -9.46 -12.05 5.94
CA THR A 177 -9.22 -12.28 4.51
C THR A 177 -7.94 -13.10 4.31
N ALA A 178 -6.84 -12.77 4.98
CA ALA A 178 -5.59 -13.52 4.87
C ALA A 178 -5.74 -14.96 5.35
N TYR A 179 -6.46 -15.18 6.46
CA TYR A 179 -6.79 -16.53 6.92
C TYR A 179 -7.60 -17.33 5.89
N ILE A 180 -8.64 -16.72 5.31
CA ILE A 180 -9.46 -17.39 4.27
C ILE A 180 -8.58 -17.77 3.07
N LEU A 181 -7.68 -16.89 2.66
CA LEU A 181 -6.74 -17.15 1.56
C LEU A 181 -5.81 -18.33 1.88
N GLU A 182 -5.25 -18.40 3.10
CA GLU A 182 -4.47 -19.58 3.53
C GLU A 182 -5.26 -20.89 3.38
N ARG A 183 -6.52 -20.89 3.79
CA ARG A 183 -7.36 -22.09 3.73
C ARG A 183 -7.63 -22.54 2.30
N VAL A 184 -8.03 -21.63 1.42
CA VAL A 184 -8.41 -22.00 0.05
C VAL A 184 -7.22 -22.37 -0.84
N TYR A 185 -6.03 -21.88 -0.51
CA TYR A 185 -4.79 -22.24 -1.22
C TYR A 185 -3.97 -23.32 -0.49
N GLN A 186 -4.23 -23.59 0.78
CA GLN A 186 -3.45 -24.51 1.64
C GLN A 186 -1.96 -24.11 1.69
N LYS A 187 -1.69 -22.82 1.79
CA LYS A 187 -0.36 -22.20 1.89
C LYS A 187 -0.43 -21.06 2.89
N SER A 188 0.67 -20.73 3.56
CA SER A 188 0.71 -19.54 4.41
C SER A 188 0.51 -18.26 3.60
N PHE A 189 -0.06 -17.24 4.21
CA PHE A 189 -0.28 -15.96 3.53
C PHE A 189 1.04 -15.32 3.05
N GLU A 190 2.12 -15.47 3.81
CA GLU A 190 3.48 -15.07 3.41
C GLU A 190 3.91 -15.79 2.12
N GLU A 191 3.67 -17.10 2.00
CA GLU A 191 3.96 -17.86 0.78
C GLU A 191 3.12 -17.38 -0.40
N LEU A 192 1.83 -17.08 -0.19
CA LEU A 192 0.94 -16.57 -1.24
C LEU A 192 1.40 -15.21 -1.75
N VAL A 193 1.71 -14.27 -0.86
CA VAL A 193 2.27 -12.96 -1.25
C VAL A 193 3.60 -13.13 -1.98
N SER A 194 4.47 -14.01 -1.48
CA SER A 194 5.74 -14.30 -2.12
C SER A 194 5.57 -14.87 -3.54
N GLU A 195 4.68 -15.84 -3.71
CA GLU A 195 4.43 -16.53 -4.98
C GLU A 195 3.75 -15.64 -6.01
N PHE A 196 2.71 -14.91 -5.60
CA PHE A 196 1.86 -14.19 -6.54
C PHE A 196 2.30 -12.74 -6.78
N VAL A 197 3.02 -12.14 -5.83
CA VAL A 197 3.43 -10.74 -5.93
C VAL A 197 4.95 -10.59 -5.98
N LEU A 198 5.68 -11.08 -4.95
CA LEU A 198 7.07 -10.69 -4.76
C LEU A 198 8.01 -11.33 -5.79
N LYS A 199 7.96 -12.65 -5.96
CA LYS A 199 8.84 -13.39 -6.89
C LYS A 199 8.64 -12.99 -8.35
N PRO A 200 7.39 -12.93 -8.90
CA PRO A 200 7.17 -12.54 -10.29
C PRO A 200 7.72 -11.13 -10.58
N ASN A 201 7.62 -10.22 -9.61
CA ASN A 201 8.05 -8.83 -9.75
C ASN A 201 9.47 -8.57 -9.24
N LYS A 202 10.22 -9.62 -8.87
CA LYS A 202 11.62 -9.51 -8.37
C LYS A 202 11.76 -8.59 -7.16
N MET A 203 10.75 -8.56 -6.28
CA MET A 203 10.72 -7.75 -5.06
C MET A 203 11.45 -8.48 -3.91
N SER A 204 12.74 -8.72 -4.09
CA SER A 204 13.56 -9.56 -3.19
C SER A 204 13.84 -8.94 -1.81
N GLN A 205 13.61 -7.63 -1.67
CA GLN A 205 13.81 -6.91 -0.41
C GLN A 205 12.51 -6.74 0.37
N THR A 206 11.36 -7.09 -0.23
CA THR A 206 10.04 -7.03 0.43
C THR A 206 9.76 -8.36 1.12
N LYS A 207 9.41 -8.33 2.42
CA LYS A 207 9.21 -9.55 3.20
C LYS A 207 8.47 -9.30 4.51
N PHE A 208 7.84 -10.33 5.04
CA PHE A 208 7.26 -10.33 6.39
C PHE A 208 8.30 -10.67 7.45
N THR A 209 9.04 -11.74 7.23
CA THR A 209 10.03 -12.25 8.19
C THR A 209 11.41 -11.66 7.92
N LEU A 210 11.96 -10.94 8.90
CA LEU A 210 13.28 -10.31 8.80
C LEU A 210 14.35 -11.17 9.45
N ASN A 211 15.45 -11.39 8.72
CA ASN A 211 16.68 -11.95 9.28
C ASN A 211 17.53 -10.85 9.97
N GLU A 212 18.67 -11.21 10.56
CA GLU A 212 19.53 -10.25 11.26
C GLU A 212 20.07 -9.13 10.36
N ASN A 213 20.41 -9.42 9.10
CA ASN A 213 20.89 -8.41 8.16
C ASN A 213 19.78 -7.42 7.81
N ASP A 214 18.55 -7.91 7.67
CA ASP A 214 17.37 -7.08 7.43
C ASP A 214 17.10 -6.16 8.64
N ARG A 215 17.19 -6.69 9.86
CA ARG A 215 16.98 -5.90 11.10
C ARG A 215 17.98 -4.76 11.24
N ARG A 216 19.21 -4.91 10.75
CA ARG A 216 20.24 -3.83 10.75
C ARG A 216 19.88 -2.69 9.80
N ARG A 217 19.09 -2.96 8.76
CA ARG A 217 18.65 -1.99 7.76
C ARG A 217 17.25 -1.43 8.04
N LEU A 218 16.55 -2.01 9.02
CA LEU A 218 15.22 -1.57 9.42
C LEU A 218 15.31 -0.21 10.09
N VAL A 219 14.53 0.72 9.59
CA VAL A 219 14.41 2.07 10.13
C VAL A 219 13.84 2.02 11.54
N LYS A 220 14.37 2.85 12.40
CA LYS A 220 13.77 3.17 13.70
C LYS A 220 12.93 4.43 13.55
N GLY A 221 11.71 4.36 14.08
CA GLY A 221 10.77 5.46 13.99
C GLY A 221 10.74 6.35 15.23
N TYR A 222 10.21 7.55 15.06
CA TYR A 222 10.10 8.56 16.11
C TYR A 222 8.67 9.11 16.21
N ASN A 223 8.27 9.52 17.42
CA ASN A 223 7.08 10.33 17.63
C ASN A 223 7.40 11.84 17.51
N ASP A 224 6.41 12.70 17.73
CA ASP A 224 6.53 14.17 17.69
C ASP A 224 7.45 14.76 18.76
N LYS A 225 7.79 14.00 19.81
CA LYS A 225 8.72 14.37 20.88
C LYS A 225 10.15 13.88 20.62
N ASN A 226 10.43 13.33 19.44
CA ASN A 226 11.71 12.71 19.09
C ASN A 226 12.07 11.48 19.94
N GLU A 227 11.07 10.81 20.52
CA GLU A 227 11.25 9.56 21.24
C GLU A 227 11.23 8.40 20.26
N LEU A 228 12.14 7.44 20.47
CA LEU A 228 12.18 6.22 19.68
C LEU A 228 10.94 5.36 19.96
N MET A 229 10.28 4.98 18.89
CA MET A 229 9.11 4.11 18.95
C MET A 229 9.50 2.65 18.64
N PRO A 230 8.79 1.67 19.25
CA PRO A 230 9.03 0.27 18.95
C PRO A 230 8.60 -0.04 17.50
N ASN A 231 9.34 -0.94 16.86
CA ASN A 231 8.88 -1.53 15.63
C ASN A 231 7.65 -2.42 15.90
N PHE A 232 6.77 -2.49 14.91
CA PHE A 232 5.54 -3.26 15.03
C PHE A 232 5.81 -4.76 14.90
N THR A 233 5.15 -5.53 15.73
CA THR A 233 5.17 -6.98 15.62
C THR A 233 4.13 -7.42 14.58
N ARG A 234 4.47 -8.37 13.73
CA ARG A 234 3.55 -8.95 12.74
C ARG A 234 2.26 -9.41 13.43
N THR A 235 1.12 -9.21 12.76
CA THR A 235 -0.17 -9.80 13.10
C THR A 235 -0.17 -11.31 12.77
N LEU A 236 -1.22 -12.03 13.14
CA LEU A 236 -1.28 -13.50 13.06
C LEU A 236 -1.01 -14.04 11.65
N TRP A 237 -1.66 -13.43 10.63
CA TRP A 237 -1.51 -13.81 9.23
C TRP A 237 -0.73 -12.79 8.43
N GLY A 238 -0.72 -11.54 8.86
CA GLY A 238 -0.06 -10.44 8.16
C GLY A 238 -0.95 -9.74 7.14
N GLY A 239 -2.25 -9.97 7.14
CA GLY A 239 -3.19 -9.34 6.22
C GLY A 239 -3.37 -7.84 6.43
N ILE A 240 -3.22 -7.37 7.67
CA ILE A 240 -3.35 -5.96 8.07
C ILE A 240 -2.10 -5.17 7.73
N SER A 241 -0.94 -5.75 8.11
CA SER A 241 0.38 -5.11 8.14
C SER A 241 1.47 -6.18 8.30
N GLY A 242 2.73 -5.75 8.36
CA GLY A 242 3.86 -6.65 8.62
C GLY A 242 4.77 -6.83 7.43
N LEU A 243 4.42 -6.32 6.25
CA LEU A 243 5.37 -6.20 5.15
C LEU A 243 6.38 -5.10 5.46
N HIS A 244 7.64 -5.42 5.21
CA HIS A 244 8.75 -4.49 5.17
C HIS A 244 9.23 -4.39 3.74
N SER A 245 9.58 -3.19 3.30
CA SER A 245 10.03 -2.98 1.91
C SER A 245 11.06 -1.87 1.81
N THR A 246 11.68 -1.76 0.64
CA THR A 246 12.54 -0.65 0.24
C THR A 246 11.85 0.20 -0.82
N THR A 247 12.27 1.45 -0.99
CA THR A 247 11.81 2.30 -2.11
C THR A 247 12.02 1.65 -3.47
N THR A 248 13.11 0.90 -3.65
CA THR A 248 13.43 0.18 -4.89
C THR A 248 12.39 -0.90 -5.20
N ASP A 249 11.97 -1.68 -4.20
CA ASP A 249 10.94 -2.69 -4.41
C ASP A 249 9.54 -2.07 -4.57
N LEU A 250 9.26 -0.95 -3.90
CA LEU A 250 8.01 -0.22 -4.12
C LEU A 250 7.89 0.32 -5.55
N VAL A 251 8.99 0.71 -6.20
CA VAL A 251 8.98 1.02 -7.65
C VAL A 251 8.55 -0.18 -8.48
N LYS A 252 8.98 -1.39 -8.14
CA LYS A 252 8.55 -2.62 -8.84
C LYS A 252 7.05 -2.88 -8.60
N TYR A 253 6.57 -2.62 -7.39
CA TYR A 253 5.15 -2.70 -7.08
C TYR A 253 4.32 -1.65 -7.83
N MET A 254 4.83 -0.41 -8.00
CA MET A 254 4.21 0.60 -8.87
C MET A 254 4.10 0.12 -10.32
N ARG A 255 5.16 -0.51 -10.85
CA ARG A 255 5.14 -1.08 -12.22
C ARG A 255 4.07 -2.14 -12.36
N LEU A 256 3.94 -3.04 -11.38
CA LEU A 256 2.87 -4.02 -11.35
C LEU A 256 1.49 -3.35 -11.35
N GLN A 257 1.28 -2.38 -10.45
CA GLN A 257 -0.03 -1.73 -10.30
C GLN A 257 -0.41 -0.81 -11.49
N LEU A 258 0.56 -0.39 -12.29
CA LEU A 258 0.34 0.37 -13.53
C LEU A 258 0.16 -0.53 -14.76
N ASP A 259 0.38 -1.83 -14.65
CA ASP A 259 0.22 -2.78 -15.75
C ASP A 259 -1.26 -3.12 -15.97
N GLN A 260 -1.92 -2.35 -16.81
CA GLN A 260 -3.33 -2.58 -17.17
C GLN A 260 -3.57 -3.85 -18.01
N SER A 261 -2.52 -4.53 -18.48
CA SER A 261 -2.66 -5.84 -19.13
C SER A 261 -2.76 -7.00 -18.13
N ASN A 262 -2.41 -6.76 -16.87
CA ASN A 262 -2.44 -7.75 -15.81
C ASN A 262 -3.87 -7.95 -15.29
N LEU A 263 -4.43 -9.15 -15.50
CA LEU A 263 -5.80 -9.46 -15.11
C LEU A 263 -6.03 -9.35 -13.59
N ILE A 264 -5.01 -9.66 -12.77
CA ILE A 264 -5.13 -9.59 -11.31
C ILE A 264 -5.16 -8.13 -10.87
N VAL A 265 -4.35 -7.26 -11.48
CA VAL A 265 -4.39 -5.82 -11.24
C VAL A 265 -5.77 -5.27 -11.58
N ASN A 266 -6.29 -5.61 -12.78
CA ASN A 266 -7.61 -5.15 -13.21
C ASN A 266 -8.73 -5.61 -12.28
N GLU A 267 -8.65 -6.86 -11.76
CA GLU A 267 -9.58 -7.35 -10.75
C GLU A 267 -9.42 -6.58 -9.44
N SER A 268 -8.18 -6.41 -8.96
CA SER A 268 -7.89 -5.73 -7.67
C SER A 268 -8.21 -4.23 -7.69
N HIS A 269 -8.37 -3.62 -8.86
CA HIS A 269 -8.73 -2.22 -9.04
C HIS A 269 -10.23 -2.00 -9.30
N LYS A 270 -11.07 -3.04 -9.15
CA LYS A 270 -12.52 -2.89 -9.28
C LYS A 270 -13.10 -2.02 -8.16
N LYS A 271 -13.94 -1.10 -8.54
CA LYS A 271 -14.77 -0.28 -7.65
C LYS A 271 -15.94 -1.14 -7.16
N LEU A 272 -15.92 -1.56 -5.90
CA LEU A 272 -16.89 -2.50 -5.35
C LEU A 272 -17.89 -1.85 -4.40
N TYR A 273 -17.51 -0.78 -3.71
CA TYR A 273 -18.36 -0.01 -2.83
C TYR A 273 -18.16 1.48 -3.09
N LYS A 274 -19.24 2.23 -3.13
CA LYS A 274 -19.22 3.68 -3.36
C LYS A 274 -19.59 4.42 -2.09
N GLU A 275 -18.75 5.36 -1.68
CA GLU A 275 -19.04 6.31 -0.60
C GLU A 275 -19.00 7.75 -1.13
N GLY A 276 -20.09 8.48 -0.98
CA GLY A 276 -20.19 9.85 -1.50
C GLY A 276 -20.18 9.91 -3.03
N THR A 277 -19.55 10.98 -3.58
CA THR A 277 -19.55 11.25 -5.03
C THR A 277 -18.39 10.56 -5.76
N ASP A 278 -17.17 10.71 -5.26
CA ASP A 278 -15.92 10.42 -5.98
C ASP A 278 -15.10 9.31 -5.32
N PHE A 279 -15.50 8.83 -4.15
CA PHE A 279 -14.77 7.83 -3.39
C PHE A 279 -15.37 6.43 -3.55
N TRP A 280 -14.49 5.47 -3.80
CA TRP A 280 -14.81 4.05 -3.90
C TRP A 280 -13.82 3.22 -3.10
N GLU A 281 -14.28 2.06 -2.64
CA GLU A 281 -13.46 1.01 -2.07
C GLU A 281 -13.49 -0.24 -2.94
N GLY A 282 -12.35 -0.93 -3.01
CA GLY A 282 -12.24 -2.21 -3.69
C GLY A 282 -10.90 -2.88 -3.41
N TYR A 283 -10.94 -4.11 -2.91
CA TYR A 283 -9.74 -4.90 -2.61
C TYR A 283 -8.71 -4.14 -1.74
N HIS A 284 -9.23 -3.41 -0.73
CA HIS A 284 -8.43 -2.54 0.15
C HIS A 284 -7.72 -1.38 -0.54
N TRP A 285 -8.15 -0.95 -1.72
CA TRP A 285 -7.73 0.29 -2.32
C TRP A 285 -8.72 1.41 -2.04
N TYR A 286 -8.23 2.55 -1.62
CA TYR A 286 -8.95 3.81 -1.69
C TYR A 286 -8.91 4.30 -3.13
N ILE A 287 -10.05 4.35 -3.78
CA ILE A 287 -10.16 4.72 -5.19
C ILE A 287 -10.88 6.06 -5.29
N ILE A 288 -10.21 7.05 -5.86
CA ILE A 288 -10.82 8.34 -6.15
C ILE A 288 -11.01 8.43 -7.65
N GLU A 289 -12.24 8.64 -8.07
CA GLU A 289 -12.56 8.86 -9.48
C GLU A 289 -13.51 10.01 -9.66
N ASN A 290 -13.08 10.97 -10.46
CA ASN A 290 -13.88 12.07 -10.97
C ASN A 290 -13.53 12.31 -12.45
N ASP A 291 -14.14 13.33 -13.08
CA ASP A 291 -13.96 13.61 -14.51
C ASP A 291 -12.48 13.76 -14.92
N ASN A 292 -11.64 14.24 -14.02
CA ASN A 292 -10.25 14.59 -14.31
C ASN A 292 -9.25 13.52 -13.87
N GLN A 293 -9.56 12.73 -12.84
CA GLN A 293 -8.59 11.84 -12.19
C GLN A 293 -9.17 10.47 -11.88
N LEU A 294 -8.30 9.46 -11.96
CA LEU A 294 -8.48 8.14 -11.37
C LEU A 294 -7.23 7.86 -10.53
N ILE A 295 -7.43 7.63 -9.23
CA ILE A 295 -6.34 7.46 -8.27
C ILE A 295 -6.61 6.19 -7.46
N TYR A 296 -5.63 5.31 -7.36
CA TYR A 296 -5.59 4.21 -6.39
C TYR A 296 -4.56 4.55 -5.34
N ARG A 297 -4.93 4.55 -4.08
CA ARG A 297 -4.03 4.95 -3.00
C ARG A 297 -4.27 4.19 -1.72
N HIS A 298 -3.25 4.09 -0.90
CA HIS A 298 -3.36 3.61 0.46
C HIS A 298 -2.34 4.30 1.37
N HIS A 299 -2.80 4.66 2.57
CA HIS A 299 -1.96 5.19 3.64
C HIS A 299 -1.47 4.05 4.55
N GLY A 300 -0.22 4.11 4.97
CA GLY A 300 0.34 3.24 5.98
C GLY A 300 0.79 4.05 7.20
N GLY A 301 0.21 3.78 8.35
CA GLY A 301 0.57 4.43 9.61
C GLY A 301 0.79 3.41 10.71
N ILE A 302 1.91 3.55 11.42
CA ILE A 302 2.30 2.73 12.56
C ILE A 302 3.14 3.58 13.51
N TYR A 303 3.45 3.06 14.70
CA TYR A 303 4.32 3.75 15.66
C TYR A 303 5.64 4.16 15.00
N GLY A 304 5.92 5.47 14.97
CA GLY A 304 7.16 6.03 14.47
C GLY A 304 7.36 6.03 12.96
N MET A 305 6.45 5.46 12.16
CA MET A 305 6.57 5.44 10.69
C MET A 305 5.22 5.68 10.03
N GLN A 306 5.25 6.47 8.96
CA GLN A 306 4.09 6.64 8.06
C GLN A 306 4.53 6.70 6.61
N ASN A 307 3.62 6.33 5.73
CA ASN A 307 3.87 6.31 4.29
C ASN A 307 2.57 6.47 3.48
N TRP A 308 2.71 6.90 2.24
CA TRP A 308 1.67 6.80 1.22
C TRP A 308 2.19 6.04 0.00
N PHE A 309 1.31 5.27 -0.59
CA PHE A 309 1.49 4.62 -1.88
C PHE A 309 0.34 4.99 -2.80
N VAL A 310 0.64 5.62 -3.94
CA VAL A 310 -0.36 6.22 -4.82
C VAL A 310 -0.06 5.90 -6.28
N ILE A 311 -1.10 5.54 -7.04
CA ILE A 311 -1.06 5.19 -8.46
C ILE A 311 -2.04 6.08 -9.21
N TYR A 312 -1.55 6.72 -10.27
CA TYR A 312 -2.31 7.52 -11.23
C TYR A 312 -2.26 6.83 -12.61
N PRO A 313 -3.16 5.89 -12.91
CA PRO A 313 -3.05 5.06 -14.11
C PRO A 313 -3.21 5.86 -15.41
N LYS A 314 -4.09 6.88 -15.43
CA LYS A 314 -4.29 7.74 -16.61
C LYS A 314 -3.01 8.51 -16.99
N GLN A 315 -2.17 8.87 -16.03
CA GLN A 315 -0.93 9.62 -16.22
C GLN A 315 0.31 8.72 -16.24
N ASN A 316 0.13 7.42 -16.04
CA ASN A 316 1.22 6.45 -15.91
C ASN A 316 2.25 6.87 -14.84
N ILE A 317 1.75 7.29 -13.67
CA ILE A 317 2.55 7.75 -12.54
C ILE A 317 2.27 6.89 -11.30
N GLY A 318 3.34 6.49 -10.61
CA GLY A 318 3.30 5.94 -9.24
C GLY A 318 4.16 6.79 -8.32
N ILE A 319 3.68 7.03 -7.10
CA ILE A 319 4.39 7.80 -6.07
C ILE A 319 4.38 7.01 -4.77
N SER A 320 5.53 6.91 -4.11
CA SER A 320 5.63 6.44 -2.72
C SER A 320 6.47 7.40 -1.91
N ILE A 321 5.97 7.76 -0.73
CA ILE A 321 6.67 8.58 0.26
C ILE A 321 6.70 7.82 1.57
N LEU A 322 7.89 7.71 2.18
CA LEU A 322 8.11 7.02 3.45
C LEU A 322 8.89 7.93 4.39
N THR A 323 8.45 8.01 5.63
CA THR A 323 9.16 8.73 6.70
C THR A 323 9.32 7.86 7.95
N ASN A 324 10.33 8.16 8.74
CA ASN A 324 10.55 7.55 10.04
C ASN A 324 10.00 8.41 11.19
N THR A 325 8.87 9.05 10.95
CA THR A 325 8.18 9.88 11.94
C THR A 325 6.67 9.60 11.90
N SER A 326 6.03 9.53 13.07
CA SER A 326 4.58 9.33 13.19
C SER A 326 4.01 10.15 14.37
N PHE A 327 3.04 11.00 14.05
CA PHE A 327 2.16 11.73 14.96
C PHE A 327 0.80 11.98 14.25
N ASP A 328 -0.18 12.51 14.95
CA ASP A 328 -1.58 12.53 14.47
C ASP A 328 -1.78 13.12 13.07
N GLU A 329 -1.08 14.23 12.73
CA GLU A 329 -1.23 14.88 11.42
C GLU A 329 -0.30 14.33 10.33
N THR A 330 0.64 13.44 10.66
CA THR A 330 1.67 12.97 9.70
C THR A 330 1.04 12.48 8.40
N GLY A 331 0.00 11.65 8.47
CA GLY A 331 -0.67 11.12 7.28
C GLY A 331 -1.21 12.20 6.35
N LYS A 332 -1.85 13.24 6.91
CA LYS A 332 -2.40 14.38 6.16
C LYS A 332 -1.29 15.27 5.58
N ILE A 333 -0.18 15.44 6.30
CA ILE A 333 0.97 16.21 5.80
C ILE A 333 1.60 15.49 4.63
N LEU A 334 1.84 14.19 4.73
CA LEU A 334 2.40 13.39 3.64
C LEU A 334 1.45 13.33 2.42
N GLU A 335 0.14 13.27 2.63
CA GLU A 335 -0.85 13.36 1.55
C GLU A 335 -0.69 14.65 0.75
N LYS A 336 -0.63 15.80 1.43
CA LYS A 336 -0.40 17.09 0.77
C LYS A 336 0.93 17.16 0.02
N VAL A 337 1.97 16.51 0.55
CA VAL A 337 3.27 16.41 -0.15
C VAL A 337 3.13 15.58 -1.43
N VAL A 338 2.39 14.48 -1.40
CA VAL A 338 2.12 13.66 -2.59
C VAL A 338 1.35 14.46 -3.64
N ASP A 339 0.29 15.18 -3.23
CA ASP A 339 -0.53 16.00 -4.13
C ASP A 339 0.31 17.13 -4.76
N SER A 340 1.11 17.84 -3.96
CA SER A 340 2.03 18.88 -4.46
C SER A 340 3.08 18.31 -5.42
N LEU A 341 3.63 17.15 -5.10
CA LEU A 341 4.60 16.45 -5.94
C LEU A 341 3.99 16.04 -7.28
N TYR A 342 2.77 15.48 -7.25
CA TYR A 342 2.03 15.14 -8.48
C TYR A 342 1.80 16.39 -9.34
N ASP A 343 1.32 17.48 -8.76
CA ASP A 343 1.09 18.74 -9.45
C ASP A 343 2.38 19.28 -10.10
N ASP A 344 3.48 19.31 -9.36
CA ASP A 344 4.79 19.76 -9.89
C ASP A 344 5.29 18.87 -11.05
N ILE A 345 4.90 17.58 -11.07
CA ILE A 345 5.30 16.63 -12.13
C ILE A 345 4.46 16.79 -13.40
N ILE A 346 3.16 17.10 -13.29
CA ILE A 346 2.27 17.15 -14.46
C ILE A 346 2.19 18.55 -15.09
N LYS A 347 2.36 19.63 -14.32
CA LYS A 347 2.46 21.02 -14.82
C LYS A 347 3.73 21.25 -15.62
#